data_4c7ddc81abea9110a13c1a2fe4d06fe1
#
_entry.id   4c7ddc81abea9110a13c1a2fe4d06fe1
#
_cell.length_a   1.000
_cell.length_b   1.000
_cell.length_c   1.000
_cell.angle_alpha   90.00
_cell.angle_beta   90.00
_cell.angle_gamma   90.00
#
_symmetry.space_group_name_H-M   'P 1'
#
loop_
_entity.id
_entity.type
_entity.pdbx_description
1 polymer ?
#
loop_
_entity_poly.entity_id
_entity_poly.type
_entity_poly.pdbx_seq_one_letter_code
_entity_poly.pdbx_strand_id
1 'polypeptide(L)'
;QYNMTNLPDGPNKLPMLMRAVLTNRLTMRGFIVREFWSQQDEFLGEASQWITDGKLKYKEYRVAGLERAPETLIGLLKGENFGKVVVEVSPDPTQ
;
A
#
# COMPACT_ATOMS: atom_id res chain seq x y z
N GLN A 1 -1.90 8.83 -4.93
CA GLN A 1 -2.21 10.12 -5.62
C GLN A 1 -3.01 9.95 -6.91
N TYR A 2 -3.08 8.75 -7.50
CA TYR A 2 -3.78 8.51 -8.77
C TYR A 2 -5.29 8.75 -8.72
N ASN A 3 -5.89 8.84 -7.56
CA ASN A 3 -7.30 9.20 -7.36
C ASN A 3 -7.50 10.66 -6.92
N MET A 4 -6.43 11.46 -6.86
CA MET A 4 -6.52 12.88 -6.54
C MET A 4 -6.60 13.72 -7.82
N THR A 5 -7.81 13.97 -8.27
CA THR A 5 -8.07 14.84 -9.44
C THR A 5 -8.09 16.31 -9.09
N ASN A 6 -8.37 16.65 -7.83
CA ASN A 6 -8.39 18.01 -7.31
C ASN A 6 -7.54 18.13 -6.06
N LEU A 7 -7.07 19.30 -5.75
CA LEU A 7 -6.46 19.59 -4.46
C LEU A 7 -7.52 19.39 -3.36
N PRO A 8 -7.13 18.84 -2.19
CA PRO A 8 -8.04 18.70 -1.08
C PRO A 8 -8.55 20.08 -0.63
N ASP A 9 -9.83 20.15 -0.25
CA ASP A 9 -10.42 21.35 0.32
C ASP A 9 -9.71 21.69 1.65
N GLY A 10 -9.50 22.99 1.85
CA GLY A 10 -8.89 23.50 3.08
C GLY A 10 -7.58 24.27 2.87
N PRO A 11 -6.96 24.71 3.96
CA PRO A 11 -5.75 25.52 3.89
C PRO A 11 -4.55 24.70 3.36
N ASN A 12 -3.70 25.36 2.57
CA ASN A 12 -2.45 24.76 2.12
C ASN A 12 -1.53 24.51 3.35
N LYS A 13 -1.29 23.25 3.68
CA LYS A 13 -0.46 22.84 4.82
C LYS A 13 1.04 22.68 4.48
N LEU A 14 1.44 22.96 3.23
CA LEU A 14 2.84 22.83 2.83
C LEU A 14 3.81 23.68 3.69
N PRO A 15 3.51 24.95 4.03
CA PRO A 15 4.39 25.71 4.90
C PRO A 15 4.58 25.09 6.29
N MET A 16 3.51 24.48 6.85
CA MET A 16 3.60 23.75 8.12
C MET A 16 4.48 22.49 7.99
N LEU A 17 4.35 21.76 6.89
CA LEU A 17 5.19 20.60 6.61
C LEU A 17 6.67 21.00 6.52
N MET A 18 6.98 22.06 5.77
CA MET A 18 8.36 22.54 5.62
C MET A 18 8.97 22.97 6.95
N ARG A 19 8.16 23.63 7.79
CA ARG A 19 8.59 23.99 9.14
C ARG A 19 8.85 22.74 10.01
N ALA A 20 7.98 21.73 9.94
CA ALA A 20 8.17 20.47 10.66
C ALA A 20 9.44 19.73 10.21
N VAL A 21 9.71 19.71 8.90
CA VAL A 21 10.95 19.14 8.35
C VAL A 21 12.18 19.83 8.97
N LEU A 22 12.18 21.16 9.03
CA LEU A 22 13.29 21.93 9.61
C LEU A 22 13.42 21.68 11.11
N THR A 23 12.34 21.89 11.88
CA THR A 23 12.39 21.86 13.35
C THR A 23 12.65 20.47 13.92
N ASN A 24 12.17 19.42 13.26
CA ASN A 24 12.39 18.03 13.67
C ASN A 24 13.55 17.37 12.94
N ARG A 25 14.29 18.10 12.11
CA ARG A 25 15.42 17.59 11.32
C ARG A 25 15.07 16.35 10.53
N LEU A 26 13.91 16.36 9.86
CA LEU A 26 13.42 15.24 9.07
C LEU A 26 14.14 15.17 7.72
N THR A 27 14.28 13.96 7.20
CA THR A 27 14.74 13.71 5.83
C THR A 27 13.55 13.24 4.99
N MET A 28 13.36 13.84 3.82
CA MET A 28 12.39 13.41 2.81
C MET A 28 13.15 12.99 1.56
N ARG A 29 12.89 11.78 1.10
CA ARG A 29 13.48 11.23 -0.13
C ARG A 29 12.41 10.58 -1.00
N GLY A 30 12.35 10.97 -2.26
CA GLY A 30 11.54 10.28 -3.26
C GLY A 30 12.31 9.10 -3.85
N PHE A 31 11.62 8.04 -4.20
CA PHE A 31 12.18 6.91 -4.93
C PHE A 31 11.11 6.24 -5.79
N ILE A 32 11.53 5.51 -6.79
CA ILE A 32 10.67 4.65 -7.59
C ILE A 32 11.11 3.21 -7.34
N VAL A 33 10.17 2.33 -7.03
CA VAL A 33 10.46 0.93 -6.65
C VAL A 33 11.35 0.19 -7.67
N ARG A 34 11.29 0.55 -8.95
CA ARG A 34 12.13 -0.04 -10.00
C ARG A 34 13.63 0.15 -9.77
N GLU A 35 14.04 1.20 -9.07
CA GLU A 35 15.45 1.46 -8.73
C GLU A 35 16.03 0.36 -7.82
N PHE A 36 15.15 -0.37 -7.12
CA PHE A 36 15.49 -1.42 -6.17
C PHE A 36 15.11 -2.83 -6.65
N TRP A 37 14.75 -2.99 -7.93
CA TRP A 37 14.26 -4.27 -8.46
C TRP A 37 15.27 -5.41 -8.29
N SER A 38 16.55 -5.12 -8.39
CA SER A 38 17.63 -6.10 -8.18
C SER A 38 17.68 -6.67 -6.76
N GLN A 39 17.03 -6.03 -5.79
CA GLN A 39 17.00 -6.46 -4.39
C GLN A 39 15.71 -7.25 -4.05
N GLN A 40 14.87 -7.52 -5.05
CA GLN A 40 13.57 -8.17 -4.83
C GLN A 40 13.71 -9.55 -4.21
N ASP A 41 14.62 -10.39 -4.71
CA ASP A 41 14.79 -11.76 -4.23
C ASP A 41 15.30 -11.79 -2.78
N GLU A 42 16.22 -10.90 -2.44
CA GLU A 42 16.69 -10.72 -1.06
C GLU A 42 15.55 -10.31 -0.13
N PHE A 43 14.77 -9.30 -0.53
CA PHE A 43 13.60 -8.84 0.22
C PHE A 43 12.56 -9.96 0.43
N LEU A 44 12.24 -10.71 -0.63
CA LEU A 44 11.28 -11.81 -0.54
C LEU A 44 11.76 -12.93 0.39
N GLY A 45 13.07 -13.23 0.37
CA GLY A 45 13.68 -14.19 1.29
C GLY A 45 13.54 -13.77 2.75
N GLU A 46 13.93 -12.55 3.07
CA GLU A 46 13.80 -12.02 4.43
C GLU A 46 12.34 -11.88 4.89
N ALA A 47 11.47 -11.31 4.04
CA ALA A 47 10.08 -11.07 4.38
C ALA A 47 9.32 -12.38 4.62
N SER A 48 9.56 -13.43 3.82
CA SER A 48 8.94 -14.74 4.03
C SER A 48 9.40 -15.38 5.33
N GLN A 49 10.67 -15.23 5.70
CA GLN A 49 11.16 -15.70 7.00
C GLN A 49 10.49 -14.95 8.16
N TRP A 50 10.33 -13.64 8.06
CA TRP A 50 9.65 -12.86 9.10
C TRP A 50 8.17 -13.23 9.25
N ILE A 51 7.49 -13.58 8.15
CA ILE A 51 6.11 -14.08 8.19
C ILE A 51 6.08 -15.44 8.92
N THR A 52 6.98 -16.36 8.55
CA THR A 52 7.08 -17.69 9.17
C THR A 52 7.36 -17.60 10.66
N ASP A 53 8.23 -16.68 11.07
CA ASP A 53 8.59 -16.45 12.48
C ASP A 53 7.50 -15.65 13.25
N GLY A 54 6.44 -15.20 12.59
CA GLY A 54 5.38 -14.40 13.19
C GLY A 54 5.78 -12.96 13.52
N LYS A 55 6.96 -12.51 13.06
CA LYS A 55 7.44 -11.13 13.24
C LYS A 55 6.75 -10.14 12.32
N LEU A 56 6.39 -10.57 11.11
CA LEU A 56 5.64 -9.79 10.13
C LEU A 56 4.24 -10.37 10.00
N LYS A 57 3.24 -9.54 10.28
CA LYS A 57 1.82 -9.90 10.13
C LYS A 57 1.23 -9.12 8.96
N TYR A 58 0.47 -9.81 8.13
CA TYR A 58 -0.29 -9.18 7.06
C TYR A 58 -1.77 -9.49 7.19
N LYS A 59 -2.60 -8.70 6.53
CA LYS A 59 -4.03 -8.92 6.46
C LYS A 59 -4.52 -8.73 5.04
N GLU A 60 -5.36 -9.66 4.60
CA GLU A 60 -6.03 -9.59 3.31
C GLU A 60 -7.52 -9.34 3.50
N TYR A 61 -8.07 -8.52 2.62
CA TYR A 61 -9.51 -8.34 2.45
C TYR A 61 -9.91 -9.08 1.20
N ARG A 62 -10.41 -10.30 1.35
CA ARG A 62 -10.72 -11.22 0.25
C ARG A 62 -12.16 -11.08 -0.20
N VAL A 63 -12.35 -10.98 -1.50
CA VAL A 63 -13.66 -10.91 -2.16
C VAL A 63 -13.72 -12.01 -3.22
N ALA A 64 -14.71 -12.88 -3.12
CA ALA A 64 -14.85 -13.99 -4.08
C ALA A 64 -15.63 -13.56 -5.33
N GLY A 65 -15.12 -13.93 -6.49
CA GLY A 65 -15.76 -13.75 -7.80
C GLY A 65 -15.24 -12.53 -8.56
N LEU A 66 -14.85 -12.77 -9.81
CA LEU A 66 -14.38 -11.73 -10.73
C LEU A 66 -15.42 -10.63 -10.96
N GLU A 67 -16.72 -11.00 -10.96
CA GLU A 67 -17.85 -10.08 -11.15
C GLU A 67 -17.90 -8.98 -10.11
N ARG A 68 -17.31 -9.20 -8.94
CA ARG A 68 -17.23 -8.21 -7.85
C ARG A 68 -16.04 -7.26 -7.93
N ALA A 69 -15.15 -7.44 -8.89
CA ALA A 69 -13.95 -6.62 -9.02
C ALA A 69 -14.24 -5.13 -9.21
N PRO A 70 -15.23 -4.69 -10.03
CA PRO A 70 -15.52 -3.26 -10.19
C PRO A 70 -16.00 -2.60 -8.89
N GLU A 71 -16.93 -3.24 -8.16
CA GLU A 71 -17.43 -2.68 -6.89
C GLU A 71 -16.33 -2.67 -5.83
N THR A 72 -15.48 -3.69 -5.82
CA THR A 72 -14.34 -3.80 -4.89
C THR A 72 -13.31 -2.69 -5.13
N LEU A 73 -13.04 -2.35 -6.39
CA LEU A 73 -12.17 -1.22 -6.73
C LEU A 73 -12.75 0.11 -6.22
N ILE A 74 -14.06 0.32 -6.41
CA ILE A 74 -14.74 1.51 -5.91
C ILE A 74 -14.62 1.59 -4.37
N GLY A 75 -14.87 0.47 -3.70
CA GLY A 75 -14.72 0.37 -2.25
C GLY A 75 -13.29 0.65 -1.76
N LEU A 76 -12.30 0.13 -2.47
CA LEU A 76 -10.88 0.42 -2.19
C LEU A 76 -10.58 1.91 -2.25
N LEU A 77 -11.07 2.62 -3.28
CA LEU A 77 -10.88 4.06 -3.43
C LEU A 77 -11.60 4.88 -2.35
N LYS A 78 -12.64 4.32 -1.74
CA LYS A 78 -13.36 4.90 -0.60
C LYS A 78 -12.78 4.52 0.77
N GLY A 79 -11.79 3.62 0.80
CA GLY A 79 -11.20 3.14 2.05
C GLY A 79 -12.05 2.15 2.83
N GLU A 80 -12.92 1.40 2.16
CA GLU A 80 -13.82 0.42 2.80
C GLU A 80 -13.12 -0.88 3.22
N ASN A 81 -11.92 -1.15 2.69
CA ASN A 81 -11.14 -2.33 3.01
C ASN A 81 -10.23 -2.12 4.22
N PHE A 82 -9.92 -3.22 4.89
CA PHE A 82 -8.85 -3.28 5.88
C PHE A 82 -7.85 -4.38 5.48
N GLY A 83 -6.63 -3.96 5.13
CA GLY A 83 -5.59 -4.83 4.59
C GLY A 83 -5.54 -4.83 3.05
N LYS A 84 -4.79 -5.76 2.49
CA LYS A 84 -4.62 -5.91 1.05
C LYS A 84 -5.89 -6.46 0.40
N VAL A 85 -6.47 -5.71 -0.52
CA VAL A 85 -7.62 -6.19 -1.31
C VAL A 85 -7.17 -7.26 -2.29
N VAL A 86 -7.84 -8.41 -2.25
CA VAL A 86 -7.62 -9.55 -3.16
C VAL A 86 -8.97 -10.00 -3.69
N VAL A 87 -9.14 -10.01 -5.00
CA VAL A 87 -10.31 -10.60 -5.66
C VAL A 87 -9.96 -12.01 -6.10
N GLU A 88 -10.63 -13.00 -5.53
CA GLU A 88 -10.43 -14.41 -5.86
C GLU A 88 -11.18 -14.75 -7.14
N VAL A 89 -10.46 -14.98 -8.21
CA VAL A 89 -11.02 -15.33 -9.54
C VAL A 89 -11.04 -16.84 -9.81
N SER A 90 -10.26 -17.60 -9.03
CA SER A 90 -10.17 -19.05 -9.06
C SER A 90 -9.61 -19.54 -7.72
N PRO A 91 -9.72 -20.85 -7.42
CA PRO A 91 -9.05 -21.44 -6.28
C PRO A 91 -7.54 -21.16 -6.30
N ASP A 92 -6.97 -20.89 -5.12
CA ASP A 92 -5.52 -20.68 -5.00
C ASP A 92 -4.80 -22.02 -5.18
N PRO A 93 -3.91 -22.15 -6.18
CA PRO A 93 -3.21 -23.42 -6.44
C PRO A 93 -2.18 -23.77 -5.37
N THR A 94 -1.86 -22.82 -4.44
CA THR A 94 -0.89 -23.01 -3.36
C THR A 94 -1.54 -23.37 -2.02
N GLN A 95 -2.86 -23.44 -1.99
CA GLN A 95 -3.65 -23.77 -0.79
C GLN A 95 -4.41 -25.10 -0.96
#